data_32b694e233a92217a22aa9fef3b0103b
#
_entry.id   32b694e233a92217a22aa9fef3b0103b
#
_cell.length_a   1.000
_cell.length_b   1.000
_cell.length_c   1.000
_cell.angle_alpha   90.00
_cell.angle_beta   90.00
_cell.angle_gamma   90.00
#
_symmetry.space_group_name_H-M   'P 1'
#
loop_
_entity.id
_entity.type
_entity.pdbx_description
1 polymer ?
#
loop_
_entity_poly.entity_id
_entity_poly.type
_entity_poly.pdbx_seq_one_letter_code
_entity_poly.pdbx_strand_id
1 'polypeptide(L)'
;MITEKDKNIILQFAKKYNVSYIILFGSSIRKEREANDIDIGVKGIEPRLFFKFYAELFKYLSKPVDLVDLSKKSLFNELVEETGIRICG
;
A
#
# COMPACT_ATOMS: atom_id res chain seq x y z
N MET A 1 10.79 -7.63 4.12
CA MET A 1 9.34 -7.73 4.37
C MET A 1 8.91 -6.62 5.32
N ILE A 2 7.68 -6.14 5.15
CA ILE A 2 7.12 -5.08 6.00
C ILE A 2 6.99 -5.56 7.45
N THR A 3 7.20 -4.65 8.41
CA THR A 3 7.06 -4.98 9.83
C THR A 3 5.58 -5.05 10.21
N GLU A 4 5.29 -5.75 11.30
CA GLU A 4 3.93 -5.85 11.83
C GLU A 4 3.39 -4.46 12.23
N LYS A 5 4.25 -3.62 12.79
CA LYS A 5 3.89 -2.25 13.16
C LYS A 5 3.44 -1.44 11.94
N ASP A 6 4.22 -1.48 10.87
CA ASP A 6 3.89 -0.75 9.64
C ASP A 6 2.61 -1.30 9.00
N LYS A 7 2.46 -2.62 9.00
CA LYS A 7 1.25 -3.26 8.48
C LYS A 7 0.00 -2.77 9.23
N ASN A 8 0.09 -2.69 10.56
CA ASN A 8 -1.03 -2.23 11.37
C ASN A 8 -1.38 -0.76 11.09
N ILE A 9 -0.37 0.08 10.88
CA ILE A 9 -0.58 1.48 10.50
C ILE A 9 -1.33 1.56 9.15
N ILE A 10 -0.90 0.77 8.18
CA ILE A 10 -1.57 0.74 6.87
C ILE A 10 -3.04 0.32 7.02
N LEU A 11 -3.30 -0.71 7.82
CA LEU A 11 -4.65 -1.19 8.02
C LEU A 11 -5.54 -0.16 8.72
N GLN A 12 -4.99 0.57 9.69
CA GLN A 12 -5.71 1.66 10.36
C GLN A 12 -6.13 2.74 9.38
N PHE A 13 -5.21 3.19 8.53
CA PHE A 13 -5.53 4.25 7.57
C PHE A 13 -6.43 3.73 6.44
N ALA A 14 -6.26 2.49 6.03
CA ALA A 14 -7.17 1.87 5.06
C ALA A 14 -8.61 1.93 5.56
N LYS A 15 -8.82 1.64 6.82
CA LYS A 15 -10.15 1.71 7.45
C LYS A 15 -10.62 3.16 7.54
N LYS A 16 -9.75 4.07 7.98
CA LYS A 16 -10.08 5.49 8.12
C LYS A 16 -10.57 6.09 6.79
N TYR A 17 -9.91 5.74 5.70
CA TYR A 17 -10.22 6.27 4.38
C TYR A 17 -11.21 5.40 3.60
N ASN A 18 -11.70 4.34 4.23
CA ASN A 18 -12.73 3.47 3.66
C ASN A 18 -12.34 2.90 2.29
N VAL A 19 -11.09 2.49 2.14
CA VAL A 19 -10.63 1.89 0.90
C VAL A 19 -11.16 0.45 0.77
N SER A 20 -11.21 -0.06 -0.47
CA SER A 20 -11.69 -1.42 -0.71
C SER A 20 -10.68 -2.46 -0.27
N TYR A 21 -9.41 -2.28 -0.64
CA TYR A 21 -8.34 -3.19 -0.19
C TYR A 21 -6.97 -2.58 -0.45
N ILE A 22 -5.97 -3.19 0.20
CA ILE A 22 -4.56 -2.83 0.06
C ILE A 22 -3.80 -4.07 -0.41
N ILE A 23 -2.84 -3.86 -1.32
CA ILE A 23 -1.94 -4.93 -1.77
C ILE A 23 -0.51 -4.53 -1.46
N LEU A 24 0.23 -5.41 -0.80
CA LEU A 24 1.67 -5.27 -0.62
C LEU A 24 2.36 -5.88 -1.83
N PHE A 25 3.36 -5.19 -2.38
CA PHE A 25 4.10 -5.72 -3.52
C PHE A 25 5.57 -5.30 -3.45
N GLY A 26 6.34 -5.74 -4.43
CA GLY A 26 7.75 -5.37 -4.53
C GLY A 26 8.55 -5.71 -3.30
N SER A 27 9.31 -4.76 -2.78
CA SER A 27 10.17 -4.98 -1.63
C SER A 27 9.38 -5.25 -0.35
N SER A 28 8.11 -4.87 -0.28
CA SER A 28 7.27 -5.10 0.90
C SER A 28 7.00 -6.57 1.18
N ILE A 29 7.13 -7.44 0.18
CA ILE A 29 6.88 -8.88 0.33
C ILE A 29 8.13 -9.73 0.18
N ARG A 30 9.30 -9.12 -0.01
CA ARG A 30 10.56 -9.85 -0.10
C ARG A 30 11.11 -10.14 1.28
N LYS A 31 11.48 -11.39 1.50
CA LYS A 31 12.03 -11.85 2.78
C LYS A 31 13.54 -11.73 2.87
N GLU A 32 14.23 -11.78 1.74
CA GLU A 32 15.68 -11.85 1.69
C GLU A 32 16.37 -10.51 1.87
N ARG A 33 15.63 -9.42 1.74
CA ARG A 33 16.18 -8.07 1.81
C ARG A 33 15.43 -7.22 2.80
N GLU A 34 16.18 -6.37 3.47
CA GLU A 34 15.59 -5.27 4.18
C GLU A 34 15.08 -4.26 3.14
N ALA A 35 13.80 -3.96 3.17
CA ALA A 35 13.21 -3.02 2.23
C ALA A 35 13.63 -1.60 2.59
N ASN A 36 14.07 -0.82 1.59
CA ASN A 36 14.34 0.60 1.76
C ASN A 36 13.06 1.42 1.66
N ASP A 37 12.12 0.94 0.87
CA ASP A 37 10.82 1.60 0.66
C ASP A 37 9.70 0.60 0.90
N ILE A 38 8.51 1.13 1.20
CA ILE A 38 7.32 0.31 1.36
C ILE A 38 6.47 0.50 0.10
N ASP A 39 6.28 -0.58 -0.65
CA ASP A 39 5.51 -0.56 -1.90
C ASP A 39 4.11 -1.08 -1.65
N ILE A 40 3.10 -0.23 -1.84
CA ILE A 40 1.70 -0.62 -1.63
C ILE A 40 0.81 -0.08 -2.73
N GLY A 41 -0.22 -0.88 -3.04
CA GLY A 41 -1.29 -0.46 -3.93
C GLY A 41 -2.59 -0.31 -3.17
N VAL A 42 -3.37 0.70 -3.50
CA VAL A 42 -4.67 0.93 -2.88
C VAL A 42 -5.77 0.85 -3.93
N LYS A 43 -6.82 0.11 -3.62
CA LYS A 43 -8.01 0.01 -4.47
C LYS A 43 -9.20 0.64 -3.76
N GLY A 44 -9.93 1.49 -4.50
CA GLY A 44 -11.18 2.01 -3.99
C GLY A 44 -11.06 3.22 -3.08
N ILE A 45 -9.97 3.96 -3.19
CA ILE A 45 -9.87 5.24 -2.49
C ILE A 45 -10.54 6.33 -3.33
N GLU A 46 -11.26 7.22 -2.65
CA GLU A 46 -11.84 8.37 -3.32
C GLU A 46 -10.73 9.25 -3.89
N PRO A 47 -10.78 9.63 -5.20
CA PRO A 47 -9.67 10.32 -5.84
C PRO A 47 -9.18 11.57 -5.11
N ARG A 48 -10.08 12.38 -4.56
CA ARG A 48 -9.70 13.60 -3.84
C ARG A 48 -8.99 13.32 -2.52
N LEU A 49 -9.06 12.09 -2.00
CA LEU A 49 -8.43 11.70 -0.75
C LEU A 49 -7.11 10.98 -0.95
N PHE A 50 -6.74 10.68 -2.20
CA PHE A 50 -5.54 9.89 -2.48
C PHE A 50 -4.28 10.51 -1.88
N PHE A 51 -4.04 11.80 -2.15
CA PHE A 51 -2.82 12.45 -1.67
C PHE A 51 -2.82 12.65 -0.15
N LYS A 52 -3.99 12.84 0.44
CA LYS A 52 -4.09 12.94 1.89
C LYS A 52 -3.74 11.61 2.55
N PHE A 53 -4.26 10.52 2.01
CA PHE A 53 -3.95 9.16 2.45
C PHE A 53 -2.45 8.89 2.32
N TYR A 54 -1.87 9.23 1.16
CA TYR A 54 -0.45 9.08 0.89
C TYR A 54 0.39 9.86 1.92
N ALA A 55 0.04 11.12 2.16
CA ALA A 55 0.77 11.96 3.10
C ALA A 55 0.74 11.40 4.53
N GLU A 56 -0.40 10.90 4.98
CA GLU A 56 -0.50 10.30 6.31
C GLU A 56 0.33 9.02 6.41
N LEU A 57 0.30 8.17 5.39
CA LEU A 57 1.16 6.98 5.38
C LEU A 57 2.63 7.36 5.41
N PHE A 58 3.02 8.33 4.60
CA PHE A 58 4.40 8.81 4.56
C PHE A 58 4.86 9.31 5.92
N LYS A 59 3.97 9.98 6.64
CA LYS A 59 4.27 10.56 7.97
C LYS A 59 4.47 9.51 9.05
N TYR A 60 3.65 8.45 9.03
CA TYR A 60 3.61 7.49 10.13
C TYR A 60 4.35 6.18 9.90
N LEU A 61 4.60 5.81 8.65
CA LEU A 61 5.35 4.60 8.36
C LEU A 61 6.84 4.79 8.64
N SER A 62 7.51 3.71 8.99
CA SER A 62 8.94 3.73 9.36
C SER A 62 9.87 4.03 8.19
N LYS A 63 9.39 3.85 6.96
CA LYS A 63 10.17 4.05 5.73
C LYS A 63 9.35 4.80 4.71
N PRO A 64 10.01 5.41 3.70
CA PRO A 64 9.27 6.04 2.61
C PRO A 64 8.30 5.06 1.96
N VAL A 65 7.13 5.54 1.60
CA VAL A 65 6.11 4.72 0.96
C VAL A 65 5.98 5.11 -0.51
N ASP A 66 5.84 4.09 -1.36
CA ASP A 66 5.50 4.25 -2.77
C ASP A 66 4.09 3.70 -2.95
N LEU A 67 3.14 4.61 -3.17
CA LEU A 67 1.71 4.27 -3.23
C LEU A 67 1.20 4.38 -4.64
N VAL A 68 0.58 3.31 -5.15
CA VAL A 68 -0.05 3.33 -6.46
C VAL A 68 -1.57 3.16 -6.33
N ASP A 69 -2.30 3.85 -7.20
CA ASP A 69 -3.76 3.77 -7.26
C ASP A 69 -4.16 2.64 -8.21
N LEU A 70 -4.67 1.55 -7.64
CA LEU A 70 -5.03 0.36 -8.41
C LEU A 70 -6.35 0.50 -9.16
N SER A 71 -7.08 1.60 -8.98
CA SER A 71 -8.31 1.83 -9.74
C SER A 71 -8.01 2.17 -11.21
N LYS A 72 -6.78 2.57 -11.50
CA LYS A 72 -6.35 2.87 -12.87
C LYS A 72 -5.89 1.59 -13.55
N LYS A 73 -6.31 1.40 -14.80
CA LYS A 73 -5.91 0.22 -15.58
C LYS A 73 -4.53 0.43 -16.19
N SER A 74 -3.62 -0.51 -15.94
CA SER A 74 -2.28 -0.53 -16.54
C SER A 74 -1.71 -1.93 -16.40
N LEU A 75 -0.72 -2.26 -17.22
CA LEU A 75 -0.02 -3.54 -17.10
C LEU A 75 0.66 -3.66 -15.74
N PHE A 76 1.22 -2.56 -15.26
CA PHE A 76 1.85 -2.54 -13.93
C PHE A 76 0.85 -2.89 -12.83
N ASN A 77 -0.33 -2.25 -12.85
CA ASN A 77 -1.37 -2.52 -11.84
C ASN A 77 -1.91 -3.94 -11.93
N GLU A 78 -2.05 -4.49 -13.14
CA GLU A 78 -2.42 -5.88 -13.32
C GLU A 78 -1.40 -6.82 -12.69
N LEU A 79 -0.11 -6.53 -12.87
CA LEU A 79 0.95 -7.32 -12.28
C LEU A 79 0.91 -7.26 -10.76
N VAL A 80 0.70 -6.07 -10.20
CA VAL A 80 0.57 -5.88 -8.75
C VAL A 80 -0.61 -6.71 -8.21
N GLU A 81 -1.75 -6.68 -8.90
CA GLU A 81 -2.93 -7.47 -8.50
C GLU A 81 -2.67 -8.96 -8.52
N GLU A 82 -1.90 -9.45 -9.50
CA GLU A 82 -1.61 -10.87 -9.63
C GLU A 82 -0.57 -11.37 -8.65
N THR A 83 0.48 -10.59 -8.41
CA THR A 83 1.67 -11.06 -7.69
C THR A 83 1.78 -10.53 -6.28
N GLY A 84 1.06 -9.48 -5.93
CA GLY A 84 1.11 -8.89 -4.59
C GLY A 84 0.29 -9.67 -3.58
N ILE A 85 0.39 -9.25 -2.33
CA ILE A 85 -0.33 -9.88 -1.23
C ILE A 85 -1.39 -8.90 -0.70
N ARG A 86 -2.65 -9.29 -0.81
CA ARG A 86 -3.76 -8.51 -0.28
C ARG A 86 -3.80 -8.63 1.24
N ILE A 87 -3.83 -7.48 1.95
CA ILE A 87 -3.81 -7.47 3.42
C ILE A 87 -5.11 -6.97 4.05
N CYS A 88 -6.04 -6.46 3.28
CA CYS A 88 -7.37 -6.11 3.78
C CYS A 88 -8.37 -6.07 2.63
N GLY A 89 -9.63 -6.15 2.97
CA GLY A 89 -10.73 -6.14 2.02
C GLY A 89 -11.44 -7.47 1.90
#